data_fcab638813ffd1e68208b127141ceae3
#
_entry.id   fcab638813ffd1e68208b127141ceae3
#
_cell.length_a   1.000
_cell.length_b   1.000
_cell.length_c   1.000
_cell.angle_alpha   90.00
_cell.angle_beta   90.00
_cell.angle_gamma   90.00
#
_symmetry.space_group_name_H-M   'P 1'
#
loop_
_entity.id
_entity.type
_entity.pdbx_description
1 polymer ?
#
loop_
_entity_poly.entity_id
_entity_poly.type
_entity_poly.pdbx_seq_one_letter_code
_entity_poly.pdbx_strand_id
1 'polypeptide(L)'
;MTISILLMKQIAQLFLMIFMGYLIVKTGIVEDTDSKVLSKIILYLVIPCVIINAFQVDYTSDTVKGLLLAFIASVITQIILLIVISALGKLFHLNEVEIASIYYSNSGNLIVPIVTFILGKEWVLYGCVFMSVQLVFIWTHCKKIISQEASYCLLYTSPSPRDAHESR
;
A
#
# COMPACT_ATOMS: atom_id res chain seq x y z
N MET A 1 -4.36 -20.29 21.28
CA MET A 1 -4.40 -20.23 19.81
C MET A 1 -3.04 -19.77 19.34
N THR A 2 -2.33 -20.55 18.56
CA THR A 2 -0.97 -20.20 18.13
C THR A 2 -1.00 -19.05 17.11
N ILE A 3 -0.03 -18.16 17.17
CA ILE A 3 0.14 -17.02 16.23
C ILE A 3 0.06 -17.50 14.76
N SER A 4 0.60 -18.69 14.49
CA SER A 4 0.55 -19.31 13.17
C SER A 4 -0.88 -19.54 12.66
N ILE A 5 -1.81 -19.98 13.50
CA ILE A 5 -3.22 -20.18 13.13
C ILE A 5 -3.89 -18.84 12.83
N LEU A 6 -3.56 -17.79 13.60
CA LEU A 6 -4.08 -16.45 13.34
C LEU A 6 -3.61 -15.92 11.99
N LEU A 7 -2.31 -16.06 11.69
CA LEU A 7 -1.73 -15.67 10.40
C LEU A 7 -2.38 -16.44 9.25
N MET A 8 -2.55 -17.74 9.37
CA MET A 8 -3.23 -18.56 8.36
C MET A 8 -4.66 -18.10 8.11
N LYS A 9 -5.42 -17.80 9.17
CA LYS A 9 -6.79 -17.26 9.04
C LYS A 9 -6.79 -15.93 8.30
N GLN A 10 -5.86 -15.04 8.64
CA GLN A 10 -5.76 -13.72 8.00
C GLN A 10 -5.42 -13.84 6.52
N ILE A 11 -4.47 -14.70 6.17
CA ILE A 11 -4.12 -14.98 4.78
C ILE A 11 -5.32 -15.61 4.03
N ALA A 12 -5.99 -16.58 4.63
CA ALA A 12 -7.18 -17.20 4.04
C ALA A 12 -8.31 -16.17 3.80
N GLN A 13 -8.53 -15.24 4.72
CA GLN A 13 -9.50 -14.14 4.54
C GLN A 13 -9.12 -13.24 3.36
N LEU A 14 -7.85 -12.89 3.19
CA LEU A 14 -7.39 -12.08 2.05
C LEU A 14 -7.63 -12.82 0.72
N PHE A 15 -7.30 -14.11 0.64
CA PHE A 15 -7.58 -14.91 -0.54
C PHE A 15 -9.07 -15.04 -0.83
N LEU A 16 -9.90 -15.20 0.20
CA LEU A 16 -11.35 -15.26 0.04
C LEU A 16 -11.90 -13.93 -0.50
N MET A 17 -11.40 -12.81 -0.01
CA MET A 17 -11.80 -11.48 -0.52
C MET A 17 -11.39 -11.29 -1.99
N ILE A 18 -10.19 -11.71 -2.38
CA ILE A 18 -9.73 -11.67 -3.78
C ILE A 18 -10.63 -12.55 -4.65
N PHE A 19 -10.94 -13.77 -4.19
CA PHE A 19 -11.81 -14.69 -4.91
C PHE A 19 -13.24 -14.14 -5.07
N MET A 20 -13.80 -13.55 -4.03
CA MET A 20 -15.10 -12.88 -4.09
C MET A 20 -15.08 -11.70 -5.08
N GLY A 21 -14.04 -10.87 -5.06
CA GLY A 21 -13.86 -9.79 -6.03
C GLY A 21 -13.81 -10.31 -7.47
N TYR A 22 -13.05 -11.37 -7.71
CA TYR A 22 -13.00 -12.03 -9.02
C TYR A 22 -14.38 -12.55 -9.47
N LEU A 23 -15.14 -13.19 -8.59
CA LEU A 23 -16.49 -13.68 -8.91
C LEU A 23 -17.44 -12.54 -9.28
N ILE A 24 -17.41 -11.43 -8.53
CA ILE A 24 -18.29 -10.27 -8.78
C ILE A 24 -18.01 -9.66 -10.15
N VAL A 25 -16.75 -9.52 -10.53
CA VAL A 25 -16.37 -9.03 -11.87
C VAL A 25 -16.74 -10.04 -12.94
N LYS A 26 -16.46 -11.34 -12.72
CA LYS A 26 -16.78 -12.40 -13.69
C LYS A 26 -18.28 -12.57 -13.94
N THR A 27 -19.13 -12.29 -12.95
CA THR A 27 -20.59 -12.32 -13.09
C THR A 27 -21.15 -11.08 -13.79
N GLY A 28 -20.32 -10.10 -14.10
CA GLY A 28 -20.72 -8.85 -14.76
C GLY A 28 -21.49 -7.87 -13.88
N ILE A 29 -21.51 -8.08 -12.55
CA ILE A 29 -22.15 -7.16 -11.58
C ILE A 29 -21.34 -5.87 -11.47
N VAL A 30 -20.01 -5.96 -11.60
CA VAL A 30 -19.07 -4.84 -11.52
C VAL A 30 -18.14 -4.93 -12.73
N GLU A 31 -17.95 -3.82 -13.41
CA GLU A 31 -17.01 -3.72 -14.53
C GLU A 31 -15.57 -3.47 -14.02
N ASP A 32 -14.57 -3.83 -14.83
CA ASP A 32 -13.15 -3.58 -14.50
C ASP A 32 -12.86 -2.11 -14.25
N THR A 33 -13.60 -1.21 -14.91
CA THR A 33 -13.50 0.24 -14.72
C THR A 33 -13.96 0.72 -13.36
N ASP A 34 -14.91 0.04 -12.73
CA ASP A 34 -15.47 0.38 -11.43
C ASP A 34 -14.47 0.17 -10.29
N SER A 35 -13.51 -0.75 -10.51
CA SER A 35 -12.43 -0.99 -9.55
C SER A 35 -11.60 0.26 -9.28
N LYS A 36 -11.46 1.15 -10.26
CA LYS A 36 -10.77 2.44 -10.12
C LYS A 36 -11.52 3.39 -9.21
N VAL A 37 -12.85 3.40 -9.29
CA VAL A 37 -13.70 4.24 -8.42
C VAL A 37 -13.64 3.72 -7.01
N LEU A 38 -13.75 2.41 -6.82
CA LEU A 38 -13.67 1.75 -5.52
C LEU A 38 -12.31 2.01 -4.84
N SER A 39 -11.22 1.88 -5.60
CA SER A 39 -9.87 2.19 -5.12
C SER A 39 -9.73 3.65 -4.68
N LYS A 40 -10.31 4.60 -5.41
CA LYS A 40 -10.33 6.01 -5.01
C LYS A 40 -11.08 6.23 -3.70
N ILE A 41 -12.26 5.63 -3.55
CA ILE A 41 -13.05 5.72 -2.31
C ILE A 41 -12.26 5.18 -1.12
N ILE A 42 -11.64 4.01 -1.28
CA ILE A 42 -10.82 3.41 -0.23
C ILE A 42 -9.65 4.33 0.14
N LEU A 43 -8.92 4.81 -0.86
CA LEU A 43 -7.69 5.58 -0.65
C LEU A 43 -7.95 6.99 -0.08
N TYR A 44 -8.99 7.67 -0.56
CA TYR A 44 -9.26 9.07 -0.20
C TYR A 44 -10.26 9.24 0.94
N LEU A 45 -11.10 8.23 1.20
CA LEU A 45 -12.12 8.32 2.23
C LEU A 45 -11.90 7.30 3.36
N VAL A 46 -11.82 6.01 3.03
CA VAL A 46 -11.79 4.95 4.05
C VAL A 46 -10.49 5.00 4.86
N ILE A 47 -9.32 5.06 4.21
CA ILE A 47 -8.02 5.06 4.89
C ILE A 47 -7.87 6.28 5.81
N PRO A 48 -8.15 7.53 5.39
CA PRO A 48 -8.11 8.68 6.30
C PRO A 48 -9.06 8.53 7.49
N CYS A 49 -10.29 8.03 7.28
CA CYS A 49 -11.23 7.79 8.38
C CYS A 49 -10.71 6.75 9.38
N VAL A 50 -10.11 5.67 8.91
CA VAL A 50 -9.49 4.65 9.78
C VAL A 50 -8.35 5.23 10.59
N ILE A 51 -7.50 6.05 9.97
CA ILE A 51 -6.40 6.73 10.66
C ILE A 51 -6.95 7.66 11.73
N ILE A 52 -7.90 8.54 11.39
CA ILE A 52 -8.51 9.48 12.36
C ILE A 52 -9.13 8.72 13.53
N ASN A 53 -9.85 7.62 13.26
CA ASN A 53 -10.45 6.80 14.30
C ASN A 53 -9.40 6.16 15.23
N ALA A 54 -8.25 5.74 14.70
CA ALA A 54 -7.17 5.16 15.50
C ALA A 54 -6.51 6.19 16.43
N PHE A 55 -6.55 7.47 16.08
CA PHE A 55 -6.01 8.55 16.91
C PHE A 55 -7.01 9.08 17.96
N GLN A 56 -8.22 8.51 18.06
CA GLN A 56 -9.19 8.83 19.11
C GLN A 56 -8.88 8.05 20.40
N VAL A 57 -7.81 8.41 21.07
CA VAL A 57 -7.35 7.80 22.32
C VAL A 57 -7.02 8.86 23.35
N ASP A 58 -7.01 8.48 24.64
CA ASP A 58 -6.58 9.38 25.72
C ASP A 58 -5.07 9.62 25.63
N TYR A 59 -4.70 10.88 25.44
CA TYR A 59 -3.31 11.29 25.33
C TYR A 59 -2.67 11.48 26.70
N THR A 60 -1.98 10.44 27.15
CA THR A 60 -1.09 10.53 28.30
C THR A 60 0.31 10.96 27.86
N SER A 61 1.13 11.46 28.82
CA SER A 61 2.54 11.81 28.53
C SER A 61 3.32 10.65 27.91
N ASP A 62 3.04 9.42 28.32
CA ASP A 62 3.71 8.22 27.82
C ASP A 62 3.20 7.85 26.41
N THR A 63 1.91 8.03 26.14
CA THR A 63 1.34 7.86 24.79
C THR A 63 1.98 8.82 23.80
N VAL A 64 2.17 10.09 24.17
CA VAL A 64 2.79 11.10 23.29
C VAL A 64 4.26 10.76 23.00
N LYS A 65 5.02 10.34 24.02
CA LYS A 65 6.41 9.88 23.83
C LYS A 65 6.48 8.65 22.92
N GLY A 66 5.59 7.69 23.13
CA GLY A 66 5.48 6.49 22.30
C GLY A 66 5.14 6.82 20.86
N LEU A 67 4.22 7.77 20.60
CA LEU A 67 3.88 8.24 19.24
C LEU A 67 5.07 8.90 18.56
N LEU A 68 5.81 9.75 19.27
CA LEU A 68 7.00 10.38 18.72
C LEU A 68 8.07 9.34 18.36
N LEU A 69 8.30 8.38 19.25
CA LEU A 69 9.23 7.28 18.98
C LEU A 69 8.79 6.44 17.78
N ALA A 70 7.50 6.08 17.70
CA ALA A 70 6.94 5.34 16.59
C ALA A 70 7.07 6.10 15.26
N PHE A 71 6.86 7.42 15.28
CA PHE A 71 7.04 8.27 14.10
C PHE A 71 8.48 8.29 13.61
N ILE A 72 9.44 8.54 14.51
CA ILE A 72 10.87 8.55 14.20
C ILE A 72 11.31 7.18 13.66
N ALA A 73 10.94 6.10 14.36
CA ALA A 73 11.24 4.74 13.94
C ALA A 73 10.64 4.42 12.55
N SER A 74 9.41 4.85 12.30
CA SER A 74 8.76 4.67 11.00
C SER A 74 9.50 5.38 9.87
N VAL A 75 9.87 6.64 10.06
CA VAL A 75 10.63 7.41 9.06
C VAL A 75 12.00 6.77 8.78
N ILE A 76 12.73 6.40 9.83
CA ILE A 76 14.03 5.73 9.69
C ILE A 76 13.87 4.40 8.93
N THR A 77 12.88 3.59 9.29
CA THR A 77 12.60 2.31 8.62
C THR A 77 12.29 2.52 7.14
N GLN A 78 11.45 3.49 6.79
CA GLN A 78 11.12 3.80 5.40
C GLN A 78 12.36 4.23 4.61
N ILE A 79 13.22 5.06 5.18
CA ILE A 79 14.46 5.51 4.52
C ILE A 79 15.42 4.33 4.32
N ILE A 80 15.62 3.49 5.33
CA ILE A 80 16.48 2.30 5.21
C ILE A 80 15.95 1.36 4.13
N LEU A 81 14.66 1.06 4.12
CA LEU A 81 14.04 0.21 3.10
C LEU A 81 14.20 0.80 1.70
N LEU A 82 14.06 2.12 1.55
CA LEU A 82 14.25 2.80 0.28
C LEU A 82 15.68 2.67 -0.23
N ILE A 83 16.68 2.81 0.64
CA ILE A 83 18.10 2.62 0.29
C ILE A 83 18.35 1.17 -0.12
N VAL A 84 17.85 0.20 0.68
CA VAL A 84 18.02 -1.23 0.41
C VAL A 84 17.40 -1.63 -0.91
N ILE A 85 16.14 -1.23 -1.17
CA ILE A 85 15.47 -1.60 -2.42
C ILE A 85 16.08 -0.92 -3.64
N SER A 86 16.58 0.32 -3.50
CA SER A 86 17.30 1.01 -4.58
C SER A 86 18.62 0.31 -4.92
N ALA A 87 19.33 -0.22 -3.92
CA ALA A 87 20.53 -1.01 -4.12
C ALA A 87 20.21 -2.37 -4.78
N LEU A 88 19.17 -3.08 -4.28
CA LEU A 88 18.71 -4.34 -4.86
C LEU A 88 18.18 -4.16 -6.29
N GLY A 89 17.44 -3.09 -6.55
CA GLY A 89 16.92 -2.77 -7.88
C GLY A 89 18.04 -2.63 -8.91
N LYS A 90 19.14 -1.96 -8.55
CA LYS A 90 20.33 -1.86 -9.41
C LYS A 90 21.05 -3.20 -9.59
N LEU A 91 21.13 -4.01 -8.53
CA LEU A 91 21.84 -5.30 -8.56
C LEU A 91 21.07 -6.33 -9.39
N PHE A 92 19.74 -6.38 -9.28
CA PHE A 92 18.89 -7.36 -9.96
C PHE A 92 18.24 -6.82 -11.24
N HIS A 93 18.54 -5.57 -11.64
CA HIS A 93 17.95 -4.90 -12.80
C HIS A 93 16.40 -4.89 -12.76
N LEU A 94 15.84 -4.64 -11.56
CA LEU A 94 14.40 -4.61 -11.36
C LEU A 94 13.78 -3.39 -12.03
N ASN A 95 12.59 -3.57 -12.61
CA ASN A 95 11.80 -2.47 -13.13
C ASN A 95 11.10 -1.68 -12.01
N GLU A 96 10.57 -0.52 -12.34
CA GLU A 96 9.98 0.42 -11.37
C GLU A 96 8.74 -0.18 -10.66
N VAL A 97 7.95 -1.01 -11.35
CA VAL A 97 6.78 -1.69 -10.76
C VAL A 97 7.22 -2.77 -9.77
N GLU A 98 8.27 -3.51 -10.10
CA GLU A 98 8.85 -4.52 -9.19
C GLU A 98 9.42 -3.86 -7.93
N ILE A 99 10.16 -2.75 -8.10
CA ILE A 99 10.68 -1.95 -6.99
C ILE A 99 9.53 -1.47 -6.09
N ALA A 100 8.49 -0.90 -6.68
CA ALA A 100 7.33 -0.44 -5.93
C ALA A 100 6.62 -1.58 -5.20
N SER A 101 6.47 -2.74 -5.84
CA SER A 101 5.80 -3.91 -5.27
C SER A 101 6.56 -4.52 -4.09
N ILE A 102 7.90 -4.48 -4.12
CA ILE A 102 8.74 -4.99 -3.02
C ILE A 102 8.78 -3.98 -1.87
N TYR A 103 8.86 -2.68 -2.19
CA TYR A 103 8.99 -1.63 -1.19
C TYR A 103 7.70 -1.39 -0.40
N TYR A 104 6.55 -1.32 -1.09
CA TYR A 104 5.27 -0.99 -0.45
C TYR A 104 4.56 -2.24 0.05
N SER A 105 4.69 -2.52 1.34
CA SER A 105 4.03 -3.65 1.99
C SER A 105 2.56 -3.36 2.29
N ASN A 106 1.73 -4.41 2.31
CA ASN A 106 0.34 -4.34 2.74
C ASN A 106 0.24 -4.39 4.29
N SER A 107 0.87 -3.42 4.94
CA SER A 107 0.96 -3.38 6.41
C SER A 107 -0.39 -3.18 7.08
N GLY A 108 -1.29 -2.39 6.48
CA GLY A 108 -2.59 -2.09 7.08
C GLY A 108 -3.47 -3.31 7.31
N ASN A 109 -3.65 -4.11 6.29
CA ASN A 109 -4.55 -5.26 6.36
C ASN A 109 -3.97 -6.45 7.13
N LEU A 110 -2.66 -6.55 7.24
CA LEU A 110 -2.01 -7.67 7.92
C LEU A 110 -1.60 -7.32 9.35
N ILE A 111 -0.97 -6.18 9.57
CA ILE A 111 -0.39 -5.81 10.88
C ILE A 111 -1.47 -5.43 11.89
N VAL A 112 -2.49 -4.67 11.48
CA VAL A 112 -3.53 -4.21 12.41
C VAL A 112 -4.25 -5.36 13.12
N PRO A 113 -4.75 -6.42 12.43
CA PRO A 113 -5.35 -7.57 13.12
C PRO A 113 -4.35 -8.32 14.01
N ILE A 114 -3.10 -8.47 13.59
CA ILE A 114 -2.07 -9.17 14.35
C ILE A 114 -1.75 -8.42 15.63
N VAL A 115 -1.48 -7.11 15.53
CA VAL A 115 -1.18 -6.24 16.68
C VAL A 115 -2.37 -6.22 17.65
N THR A 116 -3.59 -6.09 17.14
CA THR A 116 -4.80 -6.12 17.98
C THR A 116 -4.92 -7.41 18.77
N PHE A 117 -4.56 -8.55 18.16
CA PHE A 117 -4.67 -9.85 18.80
C PHE A 117 -3.55 -10.11 19.81
N ILE A 118 -2.30 -9.74 19.48
CA ILE A 118 -1.12 -10.07 20.29
C ILE A 118 -0.91 -9.06 21.41
N LEU A 119 -1.01 -7.78 21.09
CA LEU A 119 -0.66 -6.67 21.98
C LEU A 119 -1.87 -5.93 22.54
N GLY A 120 -3.02 -6.04 21.87
CA GLY A 120 -4.24 -5.33 22.21
C GLY A 120 -4.51 -4.10 21.34
N LYS A 121 -5.73 -3.57 21.46
CA LYS A 121 -6.20 -2.44 20.63
C LYS A 121 -5.38 -1.17 20.83
N GLU A 122 -4.85 -0.96 22.02
CA GLU A 122 -4.07 0.24 22.37
C GLU A 122 -2.79 0.38 21.52
N TRP A 123 -2.21 -0.75 21.11
CA TRP A 123 -0.98 -0.78 20.32
C TRP A 123 -1.20 -0.54 18.82
N VAL A 124 -2.45 -0.62 18.37
CA VAL A 124 -2.82 -0.35 16.96
C VAL A 124 -2.48 1.08 16.57
N LEU A 125 -2.57 2.01 17.52
CA LEU A 125 -2.22 3.42 17.33
C LEU A 125 -0.81 3.60 16.75
N TYR A 126 0.18 2.88 17.29
CA TYR A 126 1.57 2.95 16.80
C TYR A 126 1.73 2.35 15.40
N GLY A 127 0.96 1.30 15.10
CA GLY A 127 0.86 0.74 13.75
C GLY A 127 0.26 1.73 12.75
N CYS A 128 -0.74 2.51 13.16
CA CYS A 128 -1.35 3.56 12.34
C CYS A 128 -0.39 4.71 12.06
N VAL A 129 0.54 5.04 12.97
CA VAL A 129 1.61 6.00 12.70
C VAL A 129 2.50 5.50 11.55
N PHE A 130 2.92 4.24 11.60
CA PHE A 130 3.72 3.65 10.53
C PHE A 130 2.97 3.68 9.18
N MET A 131 1.69 3.31 9.18
CA MET A 131 0.84 3.36 7.97
C MET A 131 0.72 4.78 7.42
N SER A 132 0.58 5.78 8.29
CA SER A 132 0.48 7.19 7.88
C SER A 132 1.77 7.66 7.20
N VAL A 133 2.93 7.34 7.76
CA VAL A 133 4.22 7.64 7.14
C VAL A 133 4.36 6.92 5.81
N GLN A 134 4.05 5.63 5.75
CA GLN A 134 4.09 4.85 4.50
C GLN A 134 3.15 5.45 3.44
N LEU A 135 1.97 5.92 3.81
CA LEU A 135 1.03 6.54 2.89
C LEU A 135 1.61 7.80 2.24
N VAL A 136 2.33 8.64 2.98
CA VAL A 136 3.04 9.81 2.44
C VAL A 136 4.06 9.37 1.38
N PHE A 137 4.82 8.30 1.63
CA PHE A 137 5.77 7.75 0.65
C PHE A 137 5.06 7.17 -0.59
N ILE A 138 3.91 6.51 -0.43
CA ILE A 138 3.09 6.03 -1.54
C ILE A 138 2.66 7.21 -2.43
N TRP A 139 2.18 8.29 -1.84
CA TRP A 139 1.67 9.43 -2.59
C TRP A 139 2.76 10.27 -3.27
N THR A 140 3.96 10.27 -2.73
CA THR A 140 5.09 11.04 -3.26
C THR A 140 5.98 10.17 -4.16
N HIS A 141 6.64 9.17 -3.60
CA HIS A 141 7.65 8.37 -4.27
C HIS A 141 7.04 7.34 -5.24
N CYS A 142 6.05 6.54 -4.79
CA CYS A 142 5.44 5.51 -5.63
C CYS A 142 4.74 6.10 -6.86
N LYS A 143 3.94 7.16 -6.63
CA LYS A 143 3.27 7.87 -7.72
C LYS A 143 4.26 8.40 -8.76
N LYS A 144 5.40 8.94 -8.32
CA LYS A 144 6.44 9.47 -9.21
C LYS A 144 7.07 8.35 -10.05
N ILE A 145 7.45 7.24 -9.44
CA ILE A 145 8.07 6.10 -10.12
C ILE A 145 7.12 5.53 -11.18
N ILE A 146 5.88 5.19 -10.79
CA ILE A 146 4.90 4.59 -11.70
C ILE A 146 4.50 5.54 -12.83
N SER A 147 4.41 6.86 -12.57
CA SER A 147 4.08 7.83 -13.62
C SER A 147 5.21 8.02 -14.64
N GLN A 148 6.45 7.83 -14.24
CA GLN A 148 7.59 7.85 -15.17
C GLN A 148 7.53 6.65 -16.12
N GLU A 149 7.29 5.45 -15.61
CA GLU A 149 7.15 4.25 -16.44
C GLU A 149 5.96 4.33 -17.39
N ALA A 150 4.82 4.84 -16.96
CA ALA A 150 3.67 5.09 -17.81
C ALA A 150 3.98 6.08 -18.94
N SER A 151 4.80 7.09 -18.68
CA SER A 151 5.24 8.05 -19.70
C SER A 151 6.17 7.40 -20.72
N TYR A 152 7.09 6.53 -20.32
CA TYR A 152 7.93 5.75 -21.22
C TYR A 152 7.10 4.78 -22.06
N CYS A 153 6.12 4.10 -21.47
CA CYS A 153 5.24 3.17 -22.17
C CYS A 153 4.42 3.90 -23.24
N LEU A 154 3.87 5.08 -22.95
CA LEU A 154 3.15 5.90 -23.90
C LEU A 154 4.04 6.41 -25.04
N LEU A 155 5.31 6.69 -24.78
CA LEU A 155 6.27 7.10 -25.81
C LEU A 155 6.59 5.96 -26.78
N TYR A 156 6.60 4.71 -26.29
CA TYR A 156 6.84 3.51 -27.11
C TYR A 156 5.59 3.02 -27.86
N THR A 157 4.40 3.29 -27.35
CA THR A 157 3.11 2.89 -27.97
C THR A 157 2.46 4.00 -28.79
N SER A 158 3.04 5.20 -28.79
CA SER A 158 2.61 6.27 -29.69
C SER A 158 2.97 5.89 -31.13
N PRO A 159 1.98 5.83 -32.06
CA PRO A 159 2.27 5.52 -33.46
C PRO A 159 3.31 6.49 -33.99
N SER A 160 4.36 5.95 -34.62
CA SER A 160 5.40 6.75 -35.27
C SER A 160 4.76 7.70 -36.28
N PRO A 161 5.25 8.93 -36.46
CA PRO A 161 4.79 9.82 -37.51
C PRO A 161 4.88 9.21 -38.93
N ARG A 162 5.63 8.10 -39.09
CA ARG A 162 5.71 7.35 -40.34
C ARG A 162 4.46 6.51 -40.62
N ASP A 163 3.77 6.01 -39.59
CA ASP A 163 2.58 5.16 -39.77
C ASP A 163 1.33 5.99 -40.15
N ALA A 164 1.37 7.30 -39.93
CA ALA A 164 0.31 8.23 -40.33
C ALA A 164 0.33 8.57 -41.85
N HIS A 165 1.41 8.22 -42.56
CA HIS A 165 1.54 8.51 -43.98
C HIS A 165 1.13 7.32 -44.92
N GLU A 166 0.98 6.10 -44.38
CA GLU A 166 0.62 4.92 -45.16
C GLU A 166 -0.89 4.66 -45.26
N SER A 167 -1.73 5.50 -44.65
CA SER A 167 -3.21 5.38 -44.70
C SER A 167 -3.89 6.47 -45.56
N ARG A 168 -3.20 6.93 -46.64
CA ARG A 168 -3.83 7.76 -47.68
C ARG A 168 -3.74 7.13 -49.03
#